data_84f6e4e7dd0b71c8e6951e35fab2d631
#
_entry.id   84f6e4e7dd0b71c8e6951e35fab2d631
#
_cell.length_a   1.000
_cell.length_b   1.000
_cell.length_c   1.000
_cell.angle_alpha   90.00
_cell.angle_beta   90.00
_cell.angle_gamma   90.00
#
_symmetry.space_group_name_H-M   'P 1'
#
loop_
_entity.id
_entity.type
_entity.pdbx_description
1 polymer ?
#
loop_
_entity_poly.entity_id
_entity_poly.type
_entity_poly.pdbx_seq_one_letter_code
_entity_poly.pdbx_strand_id
1 'polypeptide(L)'
;MSIIKKIHLNSPKDKRGFSWFPFEDFPQLKNKKLLKFHIAELRPGAIRGNHYHPNHTEYFLLCGSEIHLIVDDLKGNQEEETFHASPNFLFIIPPKVKHIIENRGSETGYFTGFFEGEGEVESVK
;
A
#
# COMPACT_ATOMS: atom_id res chain seq x y z
N MET A 1 2.37 17.28 -9.88
CA MET A 1 1.57 16.05 -10.03
C MET A 1 1.99 15.04 -8.99
N SER A 2 1.03 14.45 -8.31
CA SER A 2 1.33 13.43 -7.29
C SER A 2 1.67 12.10 -7.94
N ILE A 3 2.74 11.43 -7.47
CA ILE A 3 3.09 10.07 -7.88
C ILE A 3 2.64 9.04 -6.84
N ILE A 4 2.24 9.47 -5.65
CA ILE A 4 1.58 8.59 -4.70
C ILE A 4 0.13 8.45 -5.17
N LYS A 5 -0.20 7.28 -5.72
CA LYS A 5 -1.55 6.98 -6.21
C LYS A 5 -2.33 6.30 -5.11
N LYS A 6 -3.51 6.81 -4.84
CA LYS A 6 -4.37 6.25 -3.79
C LYS A 6 -5.84 6.49 -4.10
N ILE A 7 -6.67 5.55 -3.69
CA ILE A 7 -8.12 5.62 -3.80
C ILE A 7 -8.68 5.82 -2.39
N HIS A 8 -9.48 6.84 -2.23
CA HIS A 8 -10.15 7.11 -0.95
C HIS A 8 -11.23 6.05 -0.72
N LEU A 9 -11.18 5.39 0.44
CA LEU A 9 -12.14 4.36 0.80
C LEU A 9 -13.20 4.89 1.73
N ASN A 10 -14.42 4.40 1.61
CA ASN A 10 -15.40 4.54 2.65
C ASN A 10 -14.89 3.80 3.89
N SER A 11 -15.15 4.33 5.05
CA SER A 11 -14.65 3.75 6.29
C SER A 11 -15.79 3.72 7.32
N PRO A 12 -16.77 2.82 7.13
CA PRO A 12 -17.84 2.70 8.11
C PRO A 12 -17.27 2.38 9.49
N LYS A 13 -17.79 3.07 10.49
CA LYS A 13 -17.32 2.94 11.87
C LYS A 13 -18.48 2.66 12.81
N ASP A 14 -18.21 1.86 13.82
CA ASP A 14 -19.12 1.66 14.95
C ASP A 14 -18.30 1.50 16.22
N LYS A 15 -18.91 1.02 17.29
CA LYS A 15 -18.22 0.84 18.58
C LYS A 15 -17.05 -0.13 18.52
N ARG A 16 -17.03 -1.01 17.53
CA ARG A 16 -15.96 -2.02 17.36
C ARG A 16 -14.77 -1.51 16.58
N GLY A 17 -14.93 -0.38 15.84
CA GLY A 17 -13.91 0.19 14.99
C GLY A 17 -14.42 0.44 13.58
N PHE A 18 -13.49 0.38 12.60
CA PHE A 18 -13.81 0.65 11.19
C PHE A 18 -13.76 -0.64 10.36
N SER A 19 -14.35 -0.54 9.17
CA SER A 19 -14.24 -1.58 8.14
C SER A 19 -13.86 -0.93 6.81
N TRP A 20 -13.09 -1.64 5.99
CA TRP A 20 -12.78 -1.21 4.64
C TRP A 20 -13.17 -2.30 3.65
N PHE A 21 -13.73 -1.87 2.51
CA PHE A 21 -14.18 -2.78 1.45
C PHE A 21 -13.60 -2.30 0.12
N PRO A 22 -12.29 -2.55 -0.14
CA PRO A 22 -11.64 -2.00 -1.33
C PRO A 22 -12.29 -2.41 -2.65
N PHE A 23 -12.84 -3.61 -2.75
CA PHE A 23 -13.45 -4.08 -3.98
C PHE A 23 -14.78 -3.39 -4.26
N GLU A 24 -15.50 -2.99 -3.22
CA GLU A 24 -16.74 -2.21 -3.38
C GLU A 24 -16.44 -0.77 -3.76
N ASP A 25 -15.39 -0.18 -3.17
CA ASP A 25 -15.04 1.22 -3.41
C ASP A 25 -14.20 1.41 -4.67
N PHE A 26 -13.55 0.36 -5.14
CA PHE A 26 -12.78 0.35 -6.39
C PHE A 26 -13.14 -0.89 -7.19
N PRO A 27 -14.36 -0.90 -7.80
CA PRO A 27 -14.88 -2.10 -8.45
C PRO A 27 -14.05 -2.61 -9.64
N GLN A 28 -13.16 -1.81 -10.18
CA GLN A 28 -12.24 -2.22 -11.23
C GLN A 28 -11.39 -3.43 -10.81
N LEU A 29 -11.16 -3.61 -9.51
CA LEU A 29 -10.41 -4.77 -9.00
C LEU A 29 -11.11 -6.10 -9.27
N LYS A 30 -12.45 -6.09 -9.40
CA LYS A 30 -13.24 -7.33 -9.59
C LYS A 30 -12.93 -8.01 -10.92
N ASN A 31 -12.44 -7.26 -11.91
CA ASN A 31 -12.16 -7.78 -13.25
C ASN A 31 -10.67 -8.06 -13.48
N LYS A 32 -9.86 -7.96 -12.43
CA LYS A 32 -8.42 -8.13 -12.53
C LYS A 32 -7.98 -9.47 -11.97
N LYS A 33 -6.91 -10.01 -12.51
CA LYS A 33 -6.29 -11.20 -11.94
C LYS A 33 -5.41 -10.73 -10.78
N LEU A 34 -5.81 -11.10 -9.58
CA LEU A 34 -5.13 -10.72 -8.34
C LEU A 34 -4.42 -11.93 -7.76
N LEU A 35 -3.24 -11.71 -7.22
CA LEU A 35 -2.41 -12.78 -6.69
C LEU A 35 -1.58 -12.31 -5.51
N LYS A 36 -1.06 -13.28 -4.77
CA LYS A 36 -0.12 -13.08 -3.67
C LYS A 36 -0.67 -12.15 -2.59
N PHE A 37 -1.92 -12.36 -2.19
CA PHE A 37 -2.48 -11.65 -1.04
C PHE A 37 -1.66 -11.98 0.21
N HIS A 38 -1.26 -10.94 0.95
CA HIS A 38 -0.45 -11.14 2.15
C HIS A 38 -0.65 -10.01 3.14
N ILE A 39 -0.34 -10.31 4.38
CA ILE A 39 -0.33 -9.36 5.49
C ILE A 39 1.08 -9.34 6.05
N ALA A 40 1.63 -8.16 6.25
CA ALA A 40 2.93 -7.99 6.87
C ALA A 40 2.82 -7.12 8.11
N GLU A 41 3.48 -7.54 9.17
CA GLU A 41 3.58 -6.76 10.39
C GLU A 41 4.67 -5.69 10.23
N LEU A 42 4.41 -4.50 10.77
CA LEU A 42 5.37 -3.40 10.83
C LEU A 42 5.50 -2.97 12.28
N ARG A 43 6.47 -3.51 12.96
CA ARG A 43 6.77 -3.10 14.34
C ARG A 43 7.31 -1.67 14.33
N PRO A 44 7.23 -0.93 15.45
CA PRO A 44 7.78 0.42 15.50
C PRO A 44 9.23 0.46 15.00
N GLY A 45 9.52 1.38 14.09
CA GLY A 45 10.83 1.52 13.45
C GLY A 45 11.09 0.59 12.28
N ALA A 46 10.22 -0.38 12.02
CA ALA A 46 10.42 -1.30 10.89
C ALA A 46 10.31 -0.59 9.56
N ILE A 47 11.16 -1.00 8.62
CA ILE A 47 11.17 -0.51 7.24
C ILE A 47 10.99 -1.72 6.33
N ARG A 48 10.01 -1.63 5.42
CA ARG A 48 9.78 -2.66 4.41
C ARG A 48 9.78 -2.02 3.02
N GLY A 49 9.99 -2.87 2.01
CA GLY A 49 10.06 -2.42 0.63
C GLY A 49 11.48 -2.09 0.23
N ASN A 50 11.69 -0.86 -0.25
CA ASN A 50 12.94 -0.42 -0.85
C ASN A 50 13.23 -1.20 -2.13
N HIS A 51 12.17 -1.48 -2.91
CA HIS A 51 12.24 -2.24 -4.14
C HIS A 51 11.13 -1.80 -5.08
N TYR A 52 11.19 -2.27 -6.31
CA TYR A 52 10.10 -2.13 -7.27
C TYR A 52 9.79 -3.49 -7.90
N HIS A 53 8.61 -3.59 -8.50
CA HIS A 53 8.15 -4.79 -9.19
C HIS A 53 8.09 -4.48 -10.68
N PRO A 54 8.89 -5.16 -11.53
CA PRO A 54 8.97 -4.78 -12.95
C PRO A 54 7.69 -4.98 -13.74
N ASN A 55 6.88 -5.97 -13.37
CA ASN A 55 5.79 -6.44 -14.22
C ASN A 55 4.42 -6.49 -13.53
N HIS A 56 4.33 -5.99 -12.30
CA HIS A 56 3.10 -6.10 -11.53
C HIS A 56 2.73 -4.77 -10.90
N THR A 57 1.44 -4.48 -10.84
CA THR A 57 0.90 -3.40 -10.01
C THR A 57 0.66 -3.95 -8.61
N GLU A 58 1.10 -3.23 -7.60
CA GLU A 58 0.84 -3.60 -6.21
C GLU A 58 -0.23 -2.69 -5.63
N TYR A 59 -1.14 -3.31 -4.87
CA TYR A 59 -2.17 -2.61 -4.11
C TYR A 59 -1.99 -2.92 -2.65
N PHE A 60 -2.14 -1.92 -1.78
CA PHE A 60 -2.05 -2.21 -0.35
C PHE A 60 -2.84 -1.24 0.51
N LEU A 61 -3.13 -1.71 1.71
CA LEU A 61 -3.76 -0.97 2.80
C LEU A 61 -2.77 -0.89 3.96
N LEU A 62 -2.81 0.20 4.69
CA LEU A 62 -1.99 0.41 5.89
C LEU A 62 -2.90 0.67 7.08
N CYS A 63 -2.61 0.07 8.21
CA CYS A 63 -3.37 0.36 9.43
C CYS A 63 -2.54 0.14 10.68
N GLY A 64 -3.00 0.66 11.80
CA GLY A 64 -2.51 0.39 13.14
C GLY A 64 -1.51 1.38 13.69
N SER A 65 -0.81 2.13 12.86
CA SER A 65 0.21 3.07 13.33
C SER A 65 0.45 4.18 12.33
N GLU A 66 1.26 5.15 12.69
CA GLU A 66 1.70 6.21 11.80
C GLU A 66 2.76 5.66 10.84
N ILE A 67 2.46 5.70 9.57
CA ILE A 67 3.29 5.09 8.52
C ILE A 67 3.79 6.16 7.55
N HIS A 68 5.08 6.15 7.28
CA HIS A 68 5.70 7.01 6.28
C HIS A 68 5.92 6.23 4.99
N LEU A 69 5.42 6.77 3.88
CA LEU A 69 5.52 6.16 2.56
C LEU A 69 6.40 7.02 1.67
N ILE A 70 7.37 6.40 1.03
CA ILE A 70 8.21 7.04 0.01
C ILE A 70 7.97 6.31 -1.31
N VAL A 71 7.68 7.08 -2.36
CA VAL A 71 7.46 6.54 -3.71
C VAL A 71 8.41 7.24 -4.66
N ASP A 72 9.12 6.47 -5.48
CA ASP A 72 10.11 6.97 -6.43
C ASP A 72 9.81 6.34 -7.79
N ASP A 73 9.52 7.16 -8.80
CA ASP A 73 9.20 6.65 -10.13
C ASP A 73 10.44 6.23 -10.94
N LEU A 74 11.64 6.39 -10.36
CA LEU A 74 12.92 6.06 -11.00
C LEU A 74 13.18 6.88 -12.28
N LYS A 75 12.46 8.00 -12.41
CA LYS A 75 12.57 8.93 -13.54
C LYS A 75 12.86 10.35 -13.07
N GLY A 76 13.37 10.49 -11.86
CA GLY A 76 13.70 11.77 -11.27
C GLY A 76 12.64 12.37 -10.36
N ASN A 77 11.52 11.67 -10.13
CA ASN A 77 10.46 12.15 -9.26
C ASN A 77 10.33 11.27 -8.02
N GLN A 78 10.35 11.90 -6.86
CA GLN A 78 10.15 11.22 -5.59
C GLN A 78 9.15 12.01 -4.76
N GLU A 79 8.26 11.30 -4.09
CA GLU A 79 7.26 11.90 -3.21
C GLU A 79 7.20 11.10 -1.94
N GLU A 80 7.02 11.79 -0.82
CA GLU A 80 6.85 11.11 0.46
C GLU A 80 5.77 11.77 1.28
N GLU A 81 5.10 10.97 2.07
CA GLU A 81 4.01 11.43 2.91
C GLU A 81 3.90 10.55 4.15
N THR A 82 3.61 11.16 5.29
CA THR A 82 3.32 10.44 6.53
C THR A 82 1.82 10.35 6.70
N PHE A 83 1.33 9.14 6.89
CA PHE A 83 -0.09 8.88 7.13
C PHE A 83 -0.32 8.53 8.59
N HIS A 84 -1.35 9.13 9.17
CA HIS A 84 -1.74 8.81 10.54
C HIS A 84 -2.38 7.42 10.59
N ALA A 85 -2.54 6.90 11.79
CA ALA A 85 -3.05 5.55 12.01
C ALA A 85 -4.30 5.26 11.18
N SER A 86 -4.25 4.13 10.48
CA SER A 86 -5.37 3.60 9.68
C SER A 86 -5.90 4.59 8.63
N PRO A 87 -5.02 5.08 7.72
CA PRO A 87 -5.47 5.94 6.64
C PRO A 87 -6.38 5.15 5.68
N ASN A 88 -7.56 5.69 5.43
CA ASN A 88 -8.57 5.00 4.62
C ASN A 88 -8.30 5.14 3.12
N PHE A 89 -7.13 4.69 2.69
CA PHE A 89 -6.72 4.69 1.28
C PHE A 89 -6.30 3.31 0.83
N LEU A 90 -6.68 2.96 -0.39
CA LEU A 90 -6.04 1.87 -1.13
C LEU A 90 -4.91 2.49 -1.93
N PHE A 91 -3.68 2.11 -1.61
CA PHE A 91 -2.50 2.61 -2.32
C PHE A 91 -2.23 1.76 -3.55
N ILE A 92 -1.78 2.41 -4.62
CA ILE A 92 -1.51 1.76 -5.91
C ILE A 92 -0.08 2.08 -6.32
N ILE A 93 0.73 1.05 -6.49
CA ILE A 93 2.13 1.18 -6.94
C ILE A 93 2.22 0.55 -8.33
N PRO A 94 2.35 1.37 -9.38
CA PRO A 94 2.52 0.82 -10.73
C PRO A 94 3.80 0.03 -10.90
N PRO A 95 3.92 -0.78 -11.97
CA PRO A 95 5.18 -1.44 -12.28
C PRO A 95 6.33 -0.42 -12.38
N LYS A 96 7.51 -0.85 -11.94
CA LYS A 96 8.75 -0.05 -12.00
C LYS A 96 8.78 1.19 -11.13
N VAL A 97 7.85 1.31 -10.19
CA VAL A 97 7.84 2.38 -9.20
C VAL A 97 8.31 1.81 -7.88
N LYS A 98 9.36 2.39 -7.33
CA LYS A 98 9.95 1.95 -6.08
C LYS A 98 9.18 2.51 -4.90
N HIS A 99 9.02 1.72 -3.86
CA HIS A 99 8.34 2.17 -2.65
C HIS A 99 9.06 1.70 -1.40
N ILE A 100 8.96 2.51 -0.34
CA ILE A 100 9.53 2.24 0.97
C ILE A 100 8.47 2.60 2.00
N ILE A 101 8.25 1.72 2.96
CA ILE A 101 7.24 1.89 4.00
C ILE A 101 7.93 1.80 5.35
N GLU A 102 7.76 2.84 6.18
CA GLU A 102 8.40 2.90 7.49
C GLU A 102 7.36 3.19 8.58
N ASN A 103 7.36 2.40 9.63
CA ASN A 103 6.52 2.69 10.80
C ASN A 103 7.22 3.71 11.68
N ARG A 104 6.69 4.94 11.71
CA ARG A 104 7.20 6.04 12.53
C ARG A 104 6.39 6.27 13.80
N GLY A 105 5.41 5.43 14.05
CA GLY A 105 4.60 5.51 15.25
C GLY A 105 5.14 4.62 16.37
N SER A 106 4.41 4.60 17.48
CA SER A 106 4.76 3.81 18.67
C SER A 106 3.98 2.50 18.74
N GLU A 107 3.03 2.29 17.84
CA GLU A 107 2.18 1.09 17.79
C GLU A 107 2.63 0.18 16.66
N THR A 108 2.21 -1.09 16.72
CA THR A 108 2.42 -2.01 15.61
C THR A 108 1.47 -1.65 14.45
N GLY A 109 2.03 -1.52 13.26
CA GLY A 109 1.27 -1.32 12.04
C GLY A 109 1.17 -2.59 11.23
N TYR A 110 0.25 -2.59 10.26
CA TYR A 110 0.03 -3.71 9.36
C TYR A 110 -0.11 -3.22 7.93
N PHE A 111 0.50 -3.98 7.06
CA PHE A 111 0.40 -3.82 5.61
C PHE A 111 -0.40 -5.02 5.08
N THR A 112 -1.44 -4.76 4.32
CA THR A 112 -2.22 -5.79 3.67
C THR A 112 -2.18 -5.54 2.18
N GLY A 113 -1.60 -6.44 1.41
CA GLY A 113 -1.34 -6.18 0.00
C GLY A 113 -1.61 -7.35 -0.92
N PHE A 114 -1.69 -7.03 -2.21
CA PHE A 114 -1.86 -8.00 -3.28
C PHE A 114 -1.38 -7.39 -4.59
N PHE A 115 -1.22 -8.22 -5.60
CA PHE A 115 -0.68 -7.80 -6.89
C PHE A 115 -1.68 -8.09 -8.01
N GLU A 116 -1.59 -7.30 -9.05
CA GLU A 116 -2.30 -7.53 -10.30
C GLU A 116 -1.31 -7.95 -11.38
N GLY A 117 -1.65 -9.00 -12.15
CA GLY A 117 -0.86 -9.43 -13.30
C GLY A 117 -0.76 -10.93 -13.41
N GLU A 118 0.19 -11.37 -14.22
CA GLU A 118 0.44 -12.77 -14.51
C GLU A 118 1.81 -13.18 -14.00
N GLY A 119 1.96 -14.46 -13.67
CA GLY A 119 3.25 -15.05 -13.33
C GLY A 119 3.78 -14.66 -11.95
N GLU A 120 5.03 -14.95 -11.72
CA GLU A 120 5.68 -14.66 -10.44
C GLU A 120 5.95 -13.17 -10.28
N VAL A 121 5.77 -12.70 -9.05
CA VAL A 121 6.07 -11.31 -8.71
C VAL A 121 7.55 -11.18 -8.41
N GLU A 122 8.26 -10.46 -9.26
CA GLU A 122 9.68 -10.17 -9.07
C GLU A 122 9.85 -8.90 -8.26
N SER A 123 10.94 -8.84 -7.49
CA SER A 123 11.31 -7.65 -6.72
C SER A 123 12.75 -7.28 -7.06
N VAL A 124 12.97 -5.99 -7.35
CA VAL A 124 14.29 -5.45 -7.70
C VAL A 124 14.62 -4.33 -6.72
N LYS A 125 15.79 -4.41 -6.13
CA LYS A 125 16.26 -3.39 -5.19
C LYS A 125 16.92 -2.20 -5.86
#